data_0fb892c11ad9a3072ebc8f0d0920cb7b
#
_entry.id   0fb892c11ad9a3072ebc8f0d0920cb7b
#
_cell.length_a   1.000
_cell.length_b   1.000
_cell.length_c   1.000
_cell.angle_alpha   90.00
_cell.angle_beta   90.00
_cell.angle_gamma   90.00
#
_symmetry.space_group_name_H-M   'P 1'
#
loop_
_entity.id
_entity.type
_entity.pdbx_description
1 polymer ?
#
loop_
_entity_poly.entity_id
_entity_poly.type
_entity_poly.pdbx_seq_one_letter_code
_entity_poly.pdbx_strand_id
1 'polypeptide(L)'
;MANMEREPILSARDVEISFSLRGKKLNAIRRCSLDLYQGETLAIVGESGSGKSVFTKSFLGMLDANGSITGGSILFEGKDLAKYKTEKDWMTIRGKKISMVMQDPMTSLNPLKKIGRQIEESIELNQGIKGPEAKKMALEMLKKVGIPDPERRYQQYPHEFSGGMRQRVVIAIA
;
A
#
# COMPACT_ATOMS: atom_id res chain seq x y z
N MET A 1 -20.79 26.55 -19.76
CA MET A 1 -20.01 26.17 -18.56
C MET A 1 -19.04 25.09 -19.04
N ALA A 2 -17.76 25.40 -19.11
CA ALA A 2 -16.75 24.46 -19.55
C ALA A 2 -16.71 23.29 -18.57
N ASN A 3 -16.92 22.08 -19.07
CA ASN A 3 -16.73 20.86 -18.34
C ASN A 3 -15.22 20.78 -18.04
N MET A 4 -14.78 21.21 -16.85
CA MET A 4 -13.41 20.97 -16.40
C MET A 4 -13.30 19.44 -16.27
N GLU A 5 -12.71 18.80 -17.27
CA GLU A 5 -12.36 17.41 -17.21
C GLU A 5 -11.46 17.23 -16.00
N ARG A 6 -11.94 16.51 -15.00
CA ARG A 6 -11.14 16.18 -13.81
C ARG A 6 -10.00 15.28 -14.25
N GLU A 7 -8.77 15.71 -14.03
CA GLU A 7 -7.61 14.84 -14.26
C GLU A 7 -7.56 13.74 -13.19
N PRO A 8 -7.35 12.48 -13.57
CA PRO A 8 -7.19 11.39 -12.62
C PRO A 8 -5.87 11.54 -11.85
N ILE A 9 -5.88 11.27 -10.55
CA ILE A 9 -4.65 11.22 -9.74
C ILE A 9 -3.80 10.00 -10.06
N LEU A 10 -4.46 8.90 -10.47
CA LEU A 10 -3.82 7.69 -10.97
C LEU A 10 -4.55 7.22 -12.23
N SER A 11 -3.80 6.99 -13.29
CA SER A 11 -4.31 6.52 -14.57
C SER A 11 -3.48 5.34 -15.08
N ALA A 12 -4.08 4.17 -15.13
CA ALA A 12 -3.49 2.99 -15.76
C ALA A 12 -4.05 2.84 -17.17
N ARG A 13 -3.18 2.58 -18.16
CA ARG A 13 -3.56 2.40 -19.56
C ARG A 13 -2.91 1.15 -20.12
N ASP A 14 -3.74 0.23 -20.60
CA ASP A 14 -3.35 -1.02 -21.26
C ASP A 14 -2.24 -1.77 -20.54
N VAL A 15 -2.30 -1.79 -19.19
CA VAL A 15 -1.26 -2.40 -18.36
C VAL A 15 -1.23 -3.90 -18.59
N GLU A 16 -0.05 -4.41 -18.90
CA GLU A 16 0.24 -5.83 -19.02
C GLU A 16 1.27 -6.25 -17.97
N ILE A 17 1.00 -7.35 -17.27
CA ILE A 17 1.90 -7.89 -16.24
C ILE A 17 2.10 -9.37 -16.51
N SER A 18 3.37 -9.79 -16.49
CA SER A 18 3.73 -11.19 -16.73
C SER A 18 4.71 -11.69 -15.66
N PHE A 19 4.64 -12.97 -15.41
CA PHE A 19 5.55 -13.70 -14.51
C PHE A 19 6.36 -14.73 -15.32
N SER A 20 7.65 -14.83 -15.01
CA SER A 20 8.52 -15.88 -15.53
C SER A 20 8.47 -17.11 -14.62
N LEU A 21 7.95 -18.22 -15.09
CA LEU A 21 7.82 -19.47 -14.35
C LEU A 21 8.50 -20.60 -15.10
N ARG A 22 9.63 -21.12 -14.62
CA ARG A 22 10.36 -22.25 -15.19
C ARG A 22 10.55 -22.11 -16.71
N GLY A 23 10.98 -20.94 -17.18
CA GLY A 23 11.21 -20.64 -18.61
C GLY A 23 9.94 -20.36 -19.43
N LYS A 24 8.75 -20.39 -18.82
CA LYS A 24 7.49 -20.02 -19.45
C LYS A 24 7.02 -18.64 -18.96
N LYS A 25 6.42 -17.86 -19.85
CA LYS A 25 5.81 -16.57 -19.53
C LYS A 25 4.32 -16.75 -19.23
N LEU A 26 3.90 -16.38 -18.03
CA LEU A 26 2.50 -16.33 -17.62
C LEU A 26 2.02 -14.88 -17.67
N ASN A 27 1.06 -14.57 -18.53
CA ASN A 27 0.43 -13.25 -18.59
C ASN A 27 -0.69 -13.18 -17.55
N ALA A 28 -0.42 -12.50 -16.43
CA ALA A 28 -1.36 -12.35 -15.32
C ALA A 28 -2.36 -11.21 -15.56
N ILE A 29 -1.91 -10.11 -16.16
CA ILE A 29 -2.76 -8.97 -16.54
C ILE A 29 -2.60 -8.73 -18.03
N ARG A 30 -3.75 -8.52 -18.72
CA ARG A 30 -3.83 -8.38 -20.16
C ARG A 30 -4.59 -7.09 -20.49
N ARG A 31 -3.86 -6.00 -20.74
CA ARG A 31 -4.42 -4.68 -21.14
C ARG A 31 -5.52 -4.18 -20.19
N CYS A 32 -5.18 -4.06 -18.89
CA CYS A 32 -6.10 -3.50 -17.92
C CYS A 32 -5.93 -1.98 -17.85
N SER A 33 -7.05 -1.25 -17.89
CA SER A 33 -7.08 0.20 -17.78
C SER A 33 -8.04 0.63 -16.68
N LEU A 34 -7.69 1.69 -15.93
CA LEU A 34 -8.56 2.36 -14.97
C LEU A 34 -8.10 3.79 -14.73
N ASP A 35 -9.03 4.62 -14.25
CA ASP A 35 -8.78 5.94 -13.71
C ASP A 35 -9.26 6.00 -12.27
N LEU A 36 -8.49 6.69 -11.42
CA LEU A 36 -8.86 7.03 -10.06
C LEU A 36 -8.77 8.54 -9.90
N TYR A 37 -9.85 9.15 -9.43
CA TYR A 37 -9.94 10.59 -9.23
C TYR A 37 -9.82 10.96 -7.74
N GLN A 38 -9.43 12.20 -7.48
CA GLN A 38 -9.31 12.67 -6.10
C GLN A 38 -10.66 12.63 -5.37
N GLY A 39 -10.66 12.03 -4.16
CA GLY A 39 -11.85 11.86 -3.34
C GLY A 39 -12.76 10.70 -3.77
N GLU A 40 -12.35 9.91 -4.77
CA GLU A 40 -13.09 8.74 -5.24
C GLU A 40 -12.67 7.47 -4.49
N THR A 41 -13.62 6.55 -4.36
CA THR A 41 -13.36 5.16 -3.97
C THR A 41 -13.68 4.24 -5.14
N LEU A 42 -12.65 3.63 -5.73
CA LEU A 42 -12.79 2.69 -6.84
C LEU A 42 -12.70 1.25 -6.34
N ALA A 43 -13.75 0.46 -6.57
CA ALA A 43 -13.77 -0.97 -6.25
C ALA A 43 -13.34 -1.82 -7.44
N ILE A 44 -12.32 -2.68 -7.24
CA ILE A 44 -11.90 -3.68 -8.22
C ILE A 44 -12.45 -5.04 -7.78
N VAL A 45 -13.43 -5.57 -8.52
CA VAL A 45 -14.11 -6.82 -8.22
C VAL A 45 -13.79 -7.90 -9.24
N GLY A 46 -13.92 -9.16 -8.86
CA GLY A 46 -13.67 -10.31 -9.73
C GLY A 46 -13.38 -11.57 -8.90
N GLU A 47 -13.32 -12.72 -9.56
CA GLU A 47 -13.05 -14.02 -8.94
C GLU A 47 -11.66 -14.12 -8.30
N SER A 48 -11.46 -15.09 -7.40
CA SER A 48 -10.14 -15.40 -6.86
C SER A 48 -9.18 -15.78 -7.99
N GLY A 49 -7.96 -15.26 -7.98
CA GLY A 49 -6.97 -15.52 -9.02
C GLY A 49 -7.12 -14.66 -10.30
N SER A 50 -8.13 -13.78 -10.39
CA SER A 50 -8.32 -12.90 -11.58
C SER A 50 -7.26 -11.78 -11.74
N GLY A 51 -6.27 -11.69 -10.84
CA GLY A 51 -5.19 -10.72 -10.96
C GLY A 51 -5.36 -9.41 -10.19
N LYS A 52 -6.47 -9.19 -9.48
CA LYS A 52 -6.74 -7.93 -8.75
C LYS A 52 -5.57 -7.47 -7.88
N SER A 53 -5.07 -8.35 -7.03
CA SER A 53 -3.94 -8.04 -6.13
C SER A 53 -2.63 -7.83 -6.89
N VAL A 54 -2.41 -8.53 -8.00
CA VAL A 54 -1.26 -8.33 -8.86
C VAL A 54 -1.31 -6.92 -9.48
N PHE A 55 -2.49 -6.54 -9.98
CA PHE A 55 -2.69 -5.24 -10.59
C PHE A 55 -2.47 -4.09 -9.58
N THR A 56 -3.07 -4.16 -8.39
CA THR A 56 -2.89 -3.13 -7.35
C THR A 56 -1.46 -3.08 -6.80
N LYS A 57 -0.80 -4.23 -6.61
CA LYS A 57 0.62 -4.29 -6.22
C LYS A 57 1.55 -3.63 -7.24
N SER A 58 1.20 -3.62 -8.52
CA SER A 58 2.02 -2.98 -9.55
C SER A 58 2.12 -1.47 -9.38
N PHE A 59 1.12 -0.81 -8.77
CA PHE A 59 1.15 0.63 -8.48
C PHE A 59 2.20 1.02 -7.43
N LEU A 60 2.70 0.04 -6.69
CA LEU A 60 3.72 0.20 -5.65
C LEU A 60 5.03 -0.52 -5.99
N GLY A 61 5.14 -1.13 -7.18
CA GLY A 61 6.30 -1.96 -7.52
C GLY A 61 6.49 -3.14 -6.58
N MET A 62 5.40 -3.70 -6.05
CA MET A 62 5.39 -4.83 -5.11
C MET A 62 5.04 -6.15 -5.81
N LEU A 63 5.41 -6.28 -7.08
CA LEU A 63 5.33 -7.56 -7.78
C LEU A 63 6.40 -8.51 -7.22
N ASP A 64 6.11 -9.82 -7.28
CA ASP A 64 7.10 -10.82 -6.92
C ASP A 64 8.33 -10.73 -7.87
N ALA A 65 9.49 -11.20 -7.41
CA ALA A 65 10.77 -11.02 -8.12
C ALA A 65 10.78 -11.52 -9.57
N ASN A 66 9.92 -12.48 -9.90
CA ASN A 66 9.75 -13.03 -11.25
C ASN A 66 8.66 -12.33 -12.06
N GLY A 67 8.01 -11.28 -11.50
CA GLY A 67 6.97 -10.50 -12.14
C GLY A 67 7.48 -9.16 -12.69
N SER A 68 6.92 -8.72 -13.81
CA SER A 68 7.24 -7.42 -14.40
C SER A 68 6.05 -6.83 -15.15
N ILE A 69 6.01 -5.49 -15.19
CA ILE A 69 5.11 -4.77 -16.11
C ILE A 69 5.73 -4.87 -17.49
N THR A 70 5.02 -5.48 -18.44
CA THR A 70 5.51 -5.77 -19.78
C THR A 70 4.88 -4.89 -20.87
N GLY A 71 3.87 -4.11 -20.52
CA GLY A 71 3.22 -3.16 -21.43
C GLY A 71 2.33 -2.17 -20.69
N GLY A 72 1.93 -1.13 -21.42
CA GLY A 72 1.09 -0.07 -20.91
C GLY A 72 1.83 0.96 -20.06
N SER A 73 1.08 1.81 -19.36
CA SER A 73 1.60 2.87 -18.48
C SER A 73 0.76 2.99 -17.20
N ILE A 74 1.39 3.46 -16.14
CA ILE A 74 0.73 3.77 -14.85
C ILE A 74 1.15 5.18 -14.45
N LEU A 75 0.33 6.16 -14.80
CA LEU A 75 0.58 7.56 -14.48
C LEU A 75 0.03 7.89 -13.09
N PHE A 76 0.88 8.42 -12.23
CA PHE A 76 0.51 8.95 -10.93
C PHE A 76 1.12 10.35 -10.76
N GLU A 77 0.28 11.35 -10.59
CA GLU A 77 0.71 12.76 -10.53
C GLU A 77 1.68 13.12 -11.69
N GLY A 78 1.35 12.68 -12.91
CA GLY A 78 2.15 12.94 -14.11
C GLY A 78 3.41 12.10 -14.29
N LYS A 79 3.73 11.20 -13.34
CA LYS A 79 4.89 10.30 -13.41
C LYS A 79 4.47 8.88 -13.77
N ASP A 80 5.17 8.27 -14.71
CA ASP A 80 4.90 6.90 -15.14
C ASP A 80 5.60 5.90 -14.21
N LEU A 81 4.85 5.30 -13.29
CA LEU A 81 5.34 4.31 -12.33
C LEU A 81 5.82 3.01 -13.02
N ALA A 82 5.33 2.70 -14.23
CA ALA A 82 5.80 1.53 -14.97
C ALA A 82 7.28 1.65 -15.40
N LYS A 83 7.84 2.86 -15.38
CA LYS A 83 9.25 3.14 -15.68
C LYS A 83 10.16 3.12 -14.45
N TYR A 84 9.63 3.00 -13.24
CA TYR A 84 10.43 2.93 -12.03
C TYR A 84 11.20 1.60 -11.97
N LYS A 85 12.51 1.69 -11.77
CA LYS A 85 13.41 0.51 -11.80
C LYS A 85 14.15 0.29 -10.49
N THR A 86 14.36 1.35 -9.72
CA THR A 86 15.17 1.29 -8.52
C THR A 86 14.32 1.39 -7.27
N GLU A 87 14.78 0.81 -6.17
CA GLU A 87 14.13 0.96 -4.87
C GLU A 87 14.05 2.44 -4.46
N LYS A 88 15.04 3.25 -4.84
CA LYS A 88 15.04 4.69 -4.58
C LYS A 88 13.85 5.41 -5.25
N ASP A 89 13.47 5.00 -6.46
CA ASP A 89 12.29 5.55 -7.14
C ASP A 89 11.03 5.23 -6.34
N TRP A 90 10.86 3.97 -5.94
CA TRP A 90 9.70 3.50 -5.18
C TRP A 90 9.58 4.10 -3.78
N MET A 91 10.69 4.41 -3.10
CA MET A 91 10.70 5.10 -1.81
C MET A 91 10.13 6.53 -1.88
N THR A 92 10.00 7.12 -3.07
CA THR A 92 9.35 8.42 -3.25
C THR A 92 7.82 8.33 -3.21
N ILE A 93 7.28 7.12 -3.40
CA ILE A 93 5.83 6.85 -3.51
C ILE A 93 5.32 6.07 -2.30
N ARG A 94 5.97 4.93 -1.99
CA ARG A 94 5.55 4.02 -0.92
C ARG A 94 5.51 4.70 0.43
N GLY A 95 4.38 4.58 1.14
CA GLY A 95 4.16 5.14 2.46
C GLY A 95 4.06 6.67 2.53
N LYS A 96 4.41 7.38 1.45
CA LYS A 96 4.35 8.84 1.39
C LYS A 96 3.16 9.35 0.59
N LYS A 97 2.86 8.67 -0.52
CA LYS A 97 1.81 9.07 -1.47
C LYS A 97 0.80 7.97 -1.71
N ILE A 98 1.26 6.73 -1.78
CA ILE A 98 0.42 5.54 -1.91
C ILE A 98 0.80 4.58 -0.79
N SER A 99 -0.18 4.13 -0.03
CA SER A 99 -0.05 3.08 0.99
C SER A 99 -0.90 1.88 0.62
N MET A 100 -0.56 0.71 1.17
CA MET A 100 -1.32 -0.51 0.96
C MET A 100 -1.55 -1.22 2.29
N VAL A 101 -2.80 -1.62 2.51
CA VAL A 101 -3.18 -2.52 3.60
C VAL A 101 -3.35 -3.92 3.01
N MET A 102 -2.52 -4.87 3.46
CA MET A 102 -2.57 -6.25 3.00
C MET A 102 -3.77 -6.98 3.60
N GLN A 103 -4.24 -8.02 2.90
CA GLN A 103 -5.39 -8.83 3.31
C GLN A 103 -5.13 -9.59 4.61
N ASP A 104 -3.88 -10.03 4.86
CA ASP A 104 -3.50 -10.77 6.06
C ASP A 104 -2.71 -9.86 7.04
N PRO A 105 -3.35 -9.40 8.14
CA PRO A 105 -2.69 -8.59 9.15
C PRO A 105 -1.72 -9.39 10.01
N MET A 106 -1.80 -10.73 9.99
CA MET A 106 -0.96 -11.59 10.82
C MET A 106 0.50 -11.59 10.36
N THR A 107 0.71 -11.51 9.05
CA THR A 107 2.04 -11.48 8.44
C THR A 107 2.62 -10.06 8.32
N SER A 108 1.79 -9.03 8.54
CA SER A 108 2.20 -7.62 8.38
C SER A 108 2.85 -7.04 9.64
N LEU A 109 2.58 -7.61 10.82
CA LEU A 109 3.13 -7.13 12.09
C LEU A 109 4.28 -8.02 12.56
N ASN A 110 5.39 -7.39 12.97
CA ASN A 110 6.50 -8.12 13.58
C ASN A 110 6.09 -8.58 15.00
N PRO A 111 6.00 -9.91 15.27
CA PRO A 111 5.54 -10.42 16.55
C PRO A 111 6.45 -10.10 17.73
N LEU A 112 7.72 -9.78 17.47
CA LEU A 112 8.75 -9.51 18.47
C LEU A 112 8.89 -8.01 18.80
N LYS A 113 8.14 -7.14 18.12
CA LYS A 113 8.15 -5.69 18.36
C LYS A 113 6.84 -5.23 18.95
N LYS A 114 6.91 -4.28 19.88
CA LYS A 114 5.72 -3.61 20.43
C LYS A 114 4.98 -2.84 19.33
N ILE A 115 3.65 -2.78 19.46
CA ILE A 115 2.77 -2.12 18.48
C ILE A 115 3.16 -0.65 18.28
N GLY A 116 3.34 0.10 19.36
CA GLY A 116 3.70 1.51 19.26
C GLY A 116 4.99 1.74 18.49
N ARG A 117 6.00 0.88 18.72
CA ARG A 117 7.28 1.00 18.03
C ARG A 117 7.17 0.76 16.51
N GLN A 118 6.29 -0.14 16.08
CA GLN A 118 6.07 -0.41 14.66
C GLN A 118 5.38 0.77 13.96
N ILE A 119 4.46 1.45 14.65
CA ILE A 119 3.83 2.68 14.13
C ILE A 119 4.86 3.82 14.08
N GLU A 120 5.67 4.00 15.12
CA GLU A 120 6.74 5.00 15.14
C GLU A 120 7.73 4.80 13.98
N GLU A 121 8.15 3.56 13.72
CA GLU A 121 9.06 3.24 12.61
C GLU A 121 8.49 3.71 11.26
N SER A 122 7.18 3.53 11.02
CA SER A 122 6.54 4.03 9.80
C SER A 122 6.55 5.57 9.75
N ILE A 123 6.25 6.23 10.85
CA ILE A 123 6.28 7.71 10.96
C ILE A 123 7.71 8.23 10.71
N GLU A 124 8.70 7.61 11.35
CA GLU A 124 10.11 7.98 11.19
C GLU A 124 10.59 7.84 9.75
N LEU A 125 10.23 6.72 9.09
CA LEU A 125 10.64 6.44 7.71
C LEU A 125 9.97 7.35 6.69
N ASN A 126 8.67 7.59 6.86
CA ASN A 126 7.88 8.29 5.85
C ASN A 126 7.86 9.81 6.03
N GLN A 127 7.90 10.28 7.29
CA GLN A 127 7.78 11.70 7.64
C GLN A 127 9.05 12.30 8.24
N GLY A 128 10.02 11.48 8.64
CA GLY A 128 11.26 11.94 9.28
C GLY A 128 11.09 12.37 10.75
N ILE A 129 9.89 12.22 11.31
CA ILE A 129 9.56 12.61 12.69
C ILE A 129 10.03 11.52 13.65
N LYS A 130 10.70 11.90 14.76
CA LYS A 130 11.32 10.97 15.71
C LYS A 130 11.01 11.32 17.16
N GLY A 131 11.31 10.38 18.07
CA GLY A 131 11.27 10.59 19.52
C GLY A 131 9.86 10.87 20.05
N PRO A 132 9.71 11.81 21.00
CA PRO A 132 8.43 12.07 21.67
C PRO A 132 7.29 12.47 20.73
N GLU A 133 7.61 13.15 19.64
CA GLU A 133 6.63 13.57 18.64
C GLU A 133 6.10 12.37 17.83
N ALA A 134 6.98 11.46 17.40
CA ALA A 134 6.57 10.22 16.72
C ALA A 134 5.68 9.37 17.66
N LYS A 135 6.03 9.27 18.94
CA LYS A 135 5.21 8.59 19.94
C LYS A 135 3.82 9.21 20.08
N LYS A 136 3.74 10.54 20.16
CA LYS A 136 2.46 11.26 20.23
C LYS A 136 1.60 10.94 19.02
N MET A 137 2.16 11.02 17.82
CA MET A 137 1.46 10.68 16.57
C MET A 137 1.01 9.21 16.54
N ALA A 138 1.85 8.28 17.00
CA ALA A 138 1.49 6.87 17.05
C ALA A 138 0.28 6.62 17.98
N LEU A 139 0.22 7.29 19.13
CA LEU A 139 -0.93 7.23 20.03
C LEU A 139 -2.20 7.83 19.39
N GLU A 140 -2.06 8.93 18.66
CA GLU A 140 -3.18 9.54 17.91
C GLU A 140 -3.69 8.62 16.82
N MET A 141 -2.79 7.92 16.08
CA MET A 141 -3.19 6.93 15.08
C MET A 141 -3.95 5.76 15.71
N LEU A 142 -3.48 5.23 16.85
CA LEU A 142 -4.21 4.18 17.57
C LEU A 142 -5.63 4.63 17.97
N LYS A 143 -5.78 5.88 18.42
CA LYS A 143 -7.09 6.47 18.73
C LYS A 143 -7.97 6.57 17.49
N LYS A 144 -7.43 7.09 16.38
CA LYS A 144 -8.17 7.26 15.11
C LYS A 144 -8.72 5.94 14.57
N VAL A 145 -7.97 4.85 14.70
CA VAL A 145 -8.43 3.53 14.26
C VAL A 145 -9.28 2.80 15.32
N GLY A 146 -9.65 3.48 16.41
CA GLY A 146 -10.55 2.95 17.44
C GLY A 146 -9.93 1.83 18.28
N ILE A 147 -8.62 1.87 18.58
CA ILE A 147 -7.99 1.01 19.58
C ILE A 147 -8.27 1.57 20.98
N PRO A 148 -8.94 0.79 21.85
CA PRO A 148 -9.18 1.23 23.25
C PRO A 148 -7.87 1.27 24.02
N ASP A 149 -7.78 2.15 25.04
CA ASP A 149 -6.63 2.31 25.93
C ASP A 149 -5.28 2.42 25.17
N PRO A 150 -5.12 3.39 24.25
CA PRO A 150 -4.00 3.42 23.32
C PRO A 150 -2.65 3.50 24.03
N GLU A 151 -2.55 4.16 25.17
CA GLU A 151 -1.33 4.25 25.98
C GLU A 151 -0.86 2.87 26.48
N ARG A 152 -1.77 2.04 26.95
CA ARG A 152 -1.51 0.65 27.36
C ARG A 152 -1.19 -0.20 26.14
N ARG A 153 -2.04 -0.14 25.11
CA ARG A 153 -1.93 -0.94 23.88
C ARG A 153 -0.65 -0.64 23.11
N TYR A 154 -0.18 0.59 23.12
CA TYR A 154 1.09 0.99 22.53
C TYR A 154 2.28 0.13 23.03
N GLN A 155 2.27 -0.27 24.31
CA GLN A 155 3.34 -1.06 24.93
C GLN A 155 3.22 -2.57 24.71
N GLN A 156 2.11 -3.03 24.15
CA GLN A 156 1.80 -4.42 23.94
C GLN A 156 2.35 -4.97 22.62
N TYR A 157 2.41 -6.29 22.52
CA TYR A 157 2.84 -7.02 21.34
C TYR A 157 1.65 -7.48 20.50
N PRO A 158 1.85 -7.80 19.21
CA PRO A 158 0.76 -8.24 18.32
C PRO A 158 -0.05 -9.42 18.84
N HIS A 159 0.56 -10.38 19.54
CA HIS A 159 -0.14 -11.55 20.07
C HIS A 159 -1.18 -11.23 21.16
N GLU A 160 -1.08 -10.05 21.79
CA GLU A 160 -2.02 -9.57 22.81
C GLU A 160 -3.25 -8.87 22.17
N PHE A 161 -3.34 -8.81 20.83
CA PHE A 161 -4.39 -8.16 20.07
C PHE A 161 -5.29 -9.20 19.40
N SER A 162 -6.60 -8.92 19.35
CA SER A 162 -7.52 -9.70 18.49
C SER A 162 -7.21 -9.49 17.01
N GLY A 163 -7.69 -10.37 16.13
CA GLY A 163 -7.50 -10.23 14.68
C GLY A 163 -7.98 -8.87 14.15
N GLY A 164 -9.16 -8.42 14.56
CA GLY A 164 -9.68 -7.12 14.16
C GLY A 164 -8.89 -5.93 14.71
N MET A 165 -8.30 -6.05 15.91
CA MET A 165 -7.39 -5.02 16.42
C MET A 165 -6.08 -4.98 15.64
N ARG A 166 -5.50 -6.12 15.26
CA ARG A 166 -4.30 -6.18 14.42
C ARG A 166 -4.55 -5.56 13.05
N GLN A 167 -5.70 -5.83 12.44
CA GLN A 167 -6.10 -5.19 11.18
C GLN A 167 -6.13 -3.67 11.31
N ARG A 168 -6.73 -3.14 12.39
CA ARG A 168 -6.76 -1.69 12.65
C ARG A 168 -5.38 -1.10 12.89
N VAL A 169 -4.47 -1.83 13.54
CA VAL A 169 -3.07 -1.40 13.69
C VAL A 169 -2.36 -1.34 12.34
N VAL A 170 -2.55 -2.34 11.46
CA VAL A 170 -1.98 -2.31 10.10
C VAL A 170 -2.50 -1.10 9.32
N ILE A 171 -3.78 -0.75 9.48
CA ILE A 171 -4.35 0.49 8.90
C ILE A 171 -3.69 1.74 9.49
N ALA A 172 -3.38 1.74 10.79
CA ALA A 172 -2.70 2.87 11.44
C ALA A 172 -1.23 3.04 11.00
N ILE A 173 -0.60 1.96 10.52
CA ILE A 173 0.77 1.97 9.99
C ILE A 173 0.81 2.48 8.54
N ALA A 174 -0.23 2.17 7.74
CA ALA A 174 -0.37 2.55 6.33
C ALA A 174 -0.73 4.04 6.16
#